data_40781cddd2fd2c80552f5fc59a8e3319
#
_entry.id   40781cddd2fd2c80552f5fc59a8e3319
#
_cell.length_a   1.000
_cell.length_b   1.000
_cell.length_c   1.000
_cell.angle_alpha   90.00
_cell.angle_beta   90.00
_cell.angle_gamma   90.00
#
_symmetry.space_group_name_H-M   'P 1'
#
loop_
_entity.id
_entity.type
_entity.pdbx_description
1 polymer ?
#
loop_
_entity_poly.entity_id
_entity_poly.type
_entity_poly.pdbx_seq_one_letter_code
_entity_poly.pdbx_strand_id
1 'polypeptide(L)'
;MKRLLFLLTLFVVLGMQAQQHVMTVDVSKPTARINPAMYGIFFEDINFGADGGLYAELVKNRSFEFPQPLVGWIPFGEVTVQDERPCFDRNPHYVRITNDGCLLRAGLDNEGYRGIGLKKGEDYRFSAYVRTPDTKPMKLSVELVNSNGENLLKKELEVKGSEWQKLTAVLKACLLYTSDAA
;
A
#
# COMPACT_ATOMS: atom_id res chain seq x y z
N MET A 1 64.17 19.98 -19.62
CA MET A 1 63.69 18.87 -18.77
C MET A 1 62.14 18.83 -18.64
N LYS A 2 61.46 19.90 -18.27
CA LYS A 2 59.98 19.88 -18.08
C LYS A 2 59.19 19.52 -19.37
N ARG A 3 59.63 19.97 -20.55
CA ARG A 3 58.96 19.65 -21.83
C ARG A 3 59.18 18.19 -22.27
N LEU A 4 60.28 17.59 -21.92
CA LEU A 4 60.58 16.17 -22.21
C LEU A 4 59.74 15.25 -21.31
N LEU A 5 59.56 15.63 -20.06
CA LEU A 5 58.68 14.90 -19.11
C LEU A 5 57.23 14.91 -19.55
N PHE A 6 56.76 16.06 -20.07
CA PHE A 6 55.39 16.20 -20.57
C PHE A 6 55.12 15.36 -21.82
N LEU A 7 56.10 15.27 -22.73
CA LEU A 7 56.02 14.40 -23.90
C LEU A 7 56.05 12.91 -23.52
N LEU A 8 56.81 12.53 -22.49
CA LEU A 8 56.88 11.15 -22.03
C LEU A 8 55.55 10.72 -21.36
N THR A 9 54.91 11.58 -20.59
CA THR A 9 53.59 11.31 -19.97
C THR A 9 52.49 11.23 -21.03
N LEU A 10 52.52 12.05 -22.07
CA LEU A 10 51.58 12.00 -23.17
C LEU A 10 51.67 10.66 -23.96
N PHE A 11 52.88 10.15 -24.16
CA PHE A 11 53.09 8.85 -24.83
C PHE A 11 52.59 7.65 -24.00
N VAL A 12 52.69 7.70 -22.69
CA VAL A 12 52.16 6.66 -21.80
C VAL A 12 50.64 6.61 -21.83
N VAL A 13 49.99 7.77 -21.89
CA VAL A 13 48.48 7.83 -21.93
C VAL A 13 47.96 7.34 -23.28
N LEU A 14 48.67 7.57 -24.39
CA LEU A 14 48.25 7.09 -25.71
C LEU A 14 48.42 5.59 -25.91
N GLY A 15 49.21 4.91 -25.06
CA GLY A 15 49.44 3.45 -25.11
C GLY A 15 48.44 2.62 -24.33
N MET A 16 47.54 3.23 -23.55
CA MET A 16 46.50 2.51 -22.80
C MET A 16 45.31 2.17 -23.70
N GLN A 17 45.45 1.14 -24.52
CA GLN A 17 44.30 0.56 -25.20
C GLN A 17 43.51 -0.27 -24.18
N ALA A 18 42.22 0.06 -24.02
CA ALA A 18 41.31 -0.76 -23.25
C ALA A 18 41.21 -2.14 -23.91
N GLN A 19 41.66 -3.17 -23.23
CA GLN A 19 41.55 -4.54 -23.70
C GLN A 19 40.05 -4.91 -23.75
N GLN A 20 39.49 -5.11 -24.94
CA GLN A 20 38.17 -5.62 -25.10
C GLN A 20 38.15 -7.11 -24.72
N HIS A 21 37.49 -7.43 -23.60
CA HIS A 21 37.18 -8.80 -23.25
C HIS A 21 35.86 -9.19 -23.91
N VAL A 22 35.91 -10.13 -24.83
CA VAL A 22 34.73 -10.67 -25.49
C VAL A 22 34.44 -12.02 -24.87
N MET A 23 33.22 -12.16 -24.32
CA MET A 23 32.68 -13.42 -23.86
C MET A 23 31.66 -13.93 -24.90
N THR A 24 31.97 -15.09 -25.48
CA THR A 24 31.03 -15.73 -26.42
C THR A 24 30.29 -16.87 -25.71
N VAL A 25 28.96 -16.81 -25.72
CA VAL A 25 28.11 -17.84 -25.16
C VAL A 25 27.46 -18.61 -26.32
N ASP A 26 27.83 -19.88 -26.48
CA ASP A 26 27.20 -20.77 -27.47
C ASP A 26 25.96 -21.45 -26.85
N VAL A 27 24.82 -20.89 -27.08
CA VAL A 27 23.51 -21.39 -26.56
C VAL A 27 23.05 -22.69 -27.24
N SER A 28 23.69 -23.07 -28.38
CA SER A 28 23.36 -24.32 -29.10
C SER A 28 23.95 -25.58 -28.44
N LYS A 29 24.92 -25.40 -27.54
CA LYS A 29 25.63 -26.50 -26.87
C LYS A 29 25.58 -26.35 -25.35
N PRO A 30 24.40 -26.59 -24.72
CA PRO A 30 24.31 -26.56 -23.28
C PRO A 30 25.19 -27.67 -22.67
N THR A 31 26.10 -27.29 -21.76
CA THR A 31 27.04 -28.22 -21.10
C THR A 31 26.48 -28.79 -19.80
N ALA A 32 25.49 -28.15 -19.21
CA ALA A 32 24.88 -28.56 -17.96
C ALA A 32 23.38 -28.25 -17.93
N ARG A 33 22.64 -29.11 -17.26
CA ARG A 33 21.24 -28.85 -16.94
C ARG A 33 21.16 -28.05 -15.65
N ILE A 34 20.50 -26.91 -15.69
CA ILE A 34 20.23 -26.12 -14.48
C ILE A 34 19.13 -26.78 -13.67
N ASN A 35 19.39 -27.02 -12.39
CA ASN A 35 18.37 -27.56 -11.50
C ASN A 35 17.22 -26.53 -11.34
N PRO A 36 15.96 -26.93 -11.58
CA PRO A 36 14.82 -26.03 -11.40
C PRO A 36 14.73 -25.41 -10.00
N ALA A 37 15.25 -26.09 -8.97
CA ALA A 37 15.29 -25.56 -7.61
C ALA A 37 16.33 -24.44 -7.38
N MET A 38 17.18 -24.14 -8.39
CA MET A 38 18.09 -23.00 -8.32
C MET A 38 17.45 -21.67 -8.68
N TYR A 39 16.25 -21.70 -9.26
CA TYR A 39 15.49 -20.50 -9.53
C TYR A 39 14.70 -20.10 -8.29
N GLY A 40 14.82 -18.87 -7.87
CA GLY A 40 14.08 -18.33 -6.75
C GLY A 40 13.99 -16.83 -6.89
N ILE A 41 13.13 -16.24 -6.07
CA ILE A 41 13.00 -14.80 -5.91
C ILE A 41 13.34 -14.48 -4.47
N PHE A 42 14.27 -13.56 -4.26
CA PHE A 42 14.39 -12.89 -2.97
C PHE A 42 13.31 -11.82 -2.90
N PHE A 43 12.46 -11.93 -1.90
CA PHE A 43 11.43 -10.95 -1.65
C PHE A 43 11.58 -10.41 -0.23
N GLU A 44 11.65 -9.11 -0.13
CA GLU A 44 11.63 -8.38 1.14
C GLU A 44 10.60 -7.26 1.03
N ASP A 45 9.74 -7.13 2.05
CA ASP A 45 8.71 -6.10 2.05
C ASP A 45 9.28 -4.75 2.46
N ILE A 46 10.04 -4.16 1.54
CA ILE A 46 10.57 -2.81 1.67
C ILE A 46 9.64 -1.85 0.91
N ASN A 47 9.38 -0.69 1.49
CA ASN A 47 8.57 0.37 0.89
C ASN A 47 7.16 -0.09 0.46
N PHE A 48 6.54 -0.97 1.24
CA PHE A 48 5.21 -1.52 0.94
C PHE A 48 5.17 -2.30 -0.38
N GLY A 49 6.18 -3.10 -0.64
CA GLY A 49 6.26 -3.92 -1.84
C GLY A 49 5.22 -5.04 -1.88
N ALA A 50 4.74 -5.51 -0.73
CA ALA A 50 3.65 -6.48 -0.61
C ALA A 50 2.29 -5.79 -0.66
N ASP A 51 1.88 -5.15 0.44
CA ASP A 51 0.64 -4.38 0.50
C ASP A 51 0.82 -3.05 -0.25
N GLY A 52 -0.09 -2.75 -1.17
CA GLY A 52 0.04 -1.60 -2.07
C GLY A 52 0.93 -1.84 -3.29
N GLY A 53 1.60 -3.00 -3.36
CA GLY A 53 2.42 -3.44 -4.49
C GLY A 53 1.89 -4.73 -5.11
N LEU A 54 2.39 -5.91 -4.64
CA LEU A 54 1.97 -7.22 -5.15
C LEU A 54 0.50 -7.54 -4.84
N TYR A 55 -0.02 -7.07 -3.72
CA TYR A 55 -1.44 -7.17 -3.39
C TYR A 55 -2.20 -5.94 -3.85
N ALA A 56 -3.39 -6.15 -4.41
CA ALA A 56 -4.30 -5.08 -4.80
C ALA A 56 -5.00 -4.43 -3.58
N GLU A 57 -4.30 -4.33 -2.45
CA GLU A 57 -4.76 -3.66 -1.25
C GLU A 57 -4.47 -2.16 -1.38
N LEU A 58 -5.51 -1.36 -1.20
CA LEU A 58 -5.42 0.09 -1.33
C LEU A 58 -5.46 0.81 0.03
N VAL A 59 -5.85 0.09 1.09
CA VAL A 59 -5.94 0.63 2.45
C VAL A 59 -4.63 0.35 3.19
N LYS A 60 -3.88 1.40 3.50
CA LYS A 60 -2.64 1.31 4.25
C LYS A 60 -2.92 0.94 5.71
N ASN A 61 -2.13 0.02 6.27
CA ASN A 61 -2.28 -0.43 7.66
C ASN A 61 -3.72 -0.86 8.00
N ARG A 62 -4.30 -1.71 7.17
CA ARG A 62 -5.70 -2.17 7.30
C ARG A 62 -6.01 -2.94 8.58
N SER A 63 -4.99 -3.46 9.24
CA SER A 63 -5.09 -4.29 10.46
C SER A 63 -4.82 -3.53 11.75
N PHE A 64 -4.33 -2.30 11.69
CA PHE A 64 -3.89 -1.49 12.84
C PHE A 64 -2.74 -2.13 13.65
N GLU A 65 -1.97 -3.05 13.05
CA GLU A 65 -0.89 -3.80 13.71
C GLU A 65 0.50 -3.18 13.53
N PHE A 66 0.60 -2.01 12.94
CA PHE A 66 1.86 -1.28 12.88
C PHE A 66 2.30 -0.85 14.29
N PRO A 67 3.60 -0.65 14.56
CA PRO A 67 4.09 -0.19 15.87
C PRO A 67 3.36 1.07 16.37
N GLN A 68 2.91 1.91 15.47
CA GLN A 68 1.95 2.99 15.73
C GLN A 68 0.65 2.62 15.00
N PRO A 69 -0.38 2.16 15.72
CA PRO A 69 -1.56 1.55 15.12
C PRO A 69 -2.34 2.43 14.14
N LEU A 70 -2.24 3.75 14.26
CA LEU A 70 -2.91 4.69 13.37
C LEU A 70 -2.02 5.24 12.25
N VAL A 71 -0.84 4.67 11.99
CA VAL A 71 -0.05 5.06 10.80
C VAL A 71 -0.86 4.84 9.53
N GLY A 72 -0.96 5.86 8.70
CA GLY A 72 -1.77 5.85 7.47
C GLY A 72 -3.25 6.15 7.68
N TRP A 73 -3.65 6.42 8.94
CA TRP A 73 -5.02 6.78 9.30
C TRP A 73 -5.06 8.16 9.97
N ILE A 74 -5.98 8.98 9.56
CA ILE A 74 -6.25 10.30 10.14
C ILE A 74 -7.60 10.23 10.86
N PRO A 75 -7.61 10.19 12.20
CA PRO A 75 -8.84 10.15 12.96
C PRO A 75 -9.53 11.53 13.00
N PHE A 76 -10.84 11.54 12.98
CA PHE A 76 -11.66 12.69 13.26
C PHE A 76 -12.81 12.31 14.20
N GLY A 77 -13.10 13.14 15.15
CA GLY A 77 -13.97 12.80 16.28
C GLY A 77 -13.24 11.94 17.33
N GLU A 78 -13.99 11.19 18.12
CA GLU A 78 -13.43 10.30 19.14
C GLU A 78 -13.12 8.93 18.55
N VAL A 79 -11.82 8.63 18.44
CA VAL A 79 -11.31 7.36 17.91
C VAL A 79 -10.27 6.81 18.85
N THR A 80 -10.43 5.55 19.27
CA THR A 80 -9.50 4.85 20.16
C THR A 80 -9.15 3.48 19.61
N VAL A 81 -7.88 3.07 19.78
CA VAL A 81 -7.43 1.72 19.46
C VAL A 81 -7.76 0.79 20.61
N GLN A 82 -8.28 -0.37 20.31
CA GLN A 82 -8.72 -1.39 21.26
C GLN A 82 -8.19 -2.75 20.84
N ASP A 83 -8.10 -3.66 21.82
CA ASP A 83 -7.69 -5.06 21.65
C ASP A 83 -8.59 -6.04 22.41
N GLU A 84 -9.62 -5.53 23.11
CA GLU A 84 -10.57 -6.35 23.86
C GLU A 84 -11.61 -6.99 22.96
N ARG A 85 -11.80 -8.31 23.05
CA ARG A 85 -12.70 -9.08 22.19
C ARG A 85 -12.41 -8.84 20.71
N PRO A 86 -11.17 -9.13 20.26
CA PRO A 86 -10.75 -8.88 18.90
C PRO A 86 -11.56 -9.69 17.88
N CYS A 87 -11.54 -9.25 16.62
CA CYS A 87 -12.09 -10.03 15.51
C CYS A 87 -11.24 -11.26 15.21
N PHE A 88 -9.91 -11.12 15.37
CA PHE A 88 -8.93 -12.17 15.09
C PHE A 88 -7.83 -12.17 16.15
N ASP A 89 -7.49 -13.33 16.69
CA ASP A 89 -6.45 -13.46 17.73
C ASP A 89 -5.05 -13.04 17.25
N ARG A 90 -4.76 -13.22 15.97
CA ARG A 90 -3.45 -12.86 15.40
C ARG A 90 -3.32 -11.38 15.03
N ASN A 91 -4.44 -10.69 14.86
CA ASN A 91 -4.54 -9.25 14.58
C ASN A 91 -5.57 -8.67 15.56
N PRO A 92 -5.19 -8.48 16.82
CA PRO A 92 -6.14 -8.13 17.87
C PRO A 92 -6.60 -6.68 17.82
N HIS A 93 -5.79 -5.79 17.23
CA HIS A 93 -6.12 -4.37 17.25
C HIS A 93 -7.28 -4.01 16.32
N TYR A 94 -8.14 -3.16 16.82
CA TYR A 94 -9.22 -2.54 16.06
C TYR A 94 -9.48 -1.12 16.57
N VAL A 95 -10.23 -0.34 15.82
CA VAL A 95 -10.58 1.02 16.24
C VAL A 95 -12.04 1.08 16.71
N ARG A 96 -12.23 1.78 17.82
CA ARG A 96 -13.57 2.19 18.30
C ARG A 96 -13.79 3.64 17.89
N ILE A 97 -14.87 3.88 17.19
CA ILE A 97 -15.31 5.21 16.79
C ILE A 97 -16.56 5.53 17.62
N THR A 98 -16.49 6.62 18.40
CA THR A 98 -17.60 7.08 19.24
C THR A 98 -18.14 8.37 18.65
N ASN A 99 -19.46 8.42 18.50
CA ASN A 99 -20.16 9.65 18.18
C ASN A 99 -21.32 9.81 19.16
N ASP A 100 -21.16 10.68 20.13
CA ASP A 100 -22.16 10.99 21.16
C ASP A 100 -23.28 11.92 20.66
N GLY A 101 -23.28 12.24 19.37
CA GLY A 101 -24.24 13.18 18.76
C GLY A 101 -23.83 14.63 18.82
N CYS A 102 -22.72 14.97 19.50
CA CYS A 102 -22.18 16.34 19.53
C CYS A 102 -21.39 16.68 18.26
N LEU A 103 -20.87 15.67 17.56
CA LEU A 103 -20.11 15.84 16.34
C LEU A 103 -20.96 15.55 15.10
N LEU A 104 -20.77 16.34 14.05
CA LEU A 104 -21.43 16.11 12.76
C LEU A 104 -21.04 14.73 12.16
N ARG A 105 -19.80 14.30 12.40
CA ARG A 105 -19.29 12.99 11.99
C ARG A 105 -18.10 12.57 12.87
N ALA A 106 -17.89 11.27 12.97
CA ALA A 106 -16.69 10.68 13.55
C ALA A 106 -16.23 9.54 12.65
N GLY A 107 -14.93 9.33 12.53
CA GLY A 107 -14.40 8.30 11.64
C GLY A 107 -12.90 8.38 11.45
N LEU A 108 -12.46 7.78 10.33
CA LEU A 108 -11.06 7.65 9.93
C LEU A 108 -10.93 7.90 8.45
N ASP A 109 -9.98 8.74 8.07
CA ASP A 109 -9.53 8.84 6.69
C ASP A 109 -8.26 8.00 6.49
N ASN A 110 -8.17 7.26 5.39
CA ASN A 110 -6.98 6.49 5.04
C ASN A 110 -6.25 7.13 3.87
N GLU A 111 -4.97 7.39 4.04
CA GLU A 111 -4.14 8.05 3.02
C GLU A 111 -3.78 7.13 1.84
N GLY A 112 -4.05 5.82 1.96
CA GLY A 112 -3.61 4.84 0.98
C GLY A 112 -2.09 4.75 0.84
N TYR A 113 -1.65 4.28 -0.32
CA TYR A 113 -0.23 4.22 -0.68
C TYR A 113 0.10 5.34 -1.68
N ARG A 114 0.26 6.58 -1.17
CA ARG A 114 0.33 7.84 -1.94
C ARG A 114 -0.99 8.19 -2.61
N GLY A 115 -2.09 8.07 -1.85
CA GLY A 115 -3.46 8.18 -2.33
C GLY A 115 -4.00 6.86 -2.89
N ILE A 116 -5.28 6.87 -3.21
CA ILE A 116 -5.99 5.75 -3.84
C ILE A 116 -6.29 6.14 -5.28
N GLY A 117 -5.53 5.57 -6.24
CA GLY A 117 -5.78 5.79 -7.66
C GLY A 117 -7.08 5.14 -8.11
N LEU A 118 -7.98 5.91 -8.73
CA LEU A 118 -9.23 5.41 -9.28
C LEU A 118 -9.19 5.43 -10.80
N LYS A 119 -9.50 4.29 -11.41
CA LYS A 119 -9.60 4.13 -12.86
C LYS A 119 -11.07 4.12 -13.26
N LYS A 120 -11.43 4.97 -14.20
CA LYS A 120 -12.82 5.09 -14.68
C LYS A 120 -13.38 3.75 -15.16
N GLY A 121 -14.56 3.43 -14.67
CA GLY A 121 -15.29 2.22 -15.05
C GLY A 121 -14.95 0.98 -14.23
N GLU A 122 -13.89 1.01 -13.42
CA GLU A 122 -13.52 -0.11 -12.56
C GLU A 122 -14.32 -0.14 -11.27
N ASP A 123 -14.48 -1.34 -10.72
CA ASP A 123 -15.18 -1.60 -9.48
C ASP A 123 -14.16 -1.75 -8.34
N TYR A 124 -14.36 -0.97 -7.28
CA TYR A 124 -13.55 -1.01 -6.06
C TYR A 124 -14.32 -1.68 -4.94
N ARG A 125 -13.80 -2.79 -4.43
CA ARG A 125 -14.45 -3.55 -3.37
C ARG A 125 -13.89 -3.14 -2.02
N PHE A 126 -14.73 -2.56 -1.19
CA PHE A 126 -14.47 -2.33 0.22
C PHE A 126 -14.95 -3.51 1.05
N SER A 127 -14.21 -3.90 2.07
CA SER A 127 -14.69 -4.81 3.11
C SER A 127 -14.09 -4.43 4.47
N ALA A 128 -14.90 -4.56 5.52
CA ALA A 128 -14.44 -4.35 6.89
C ALA A 128 -15.18 -5.29 7.83
N TYR A 129 -14.52 -5.71 8.89
CA TYR A 129 -15.17 -6.36 10.02
C TYR A 129 -15.59 -5.28 11.01
N VAL A 130 -16.85 -5.31 11.39
CA VAL A 130 -17.47 -4.28 12.24
C VAL A 130 -18.42 -4.91 13.26
N ARG A 131 -18.61 -4.23 14.38
CA ARG A 131 -19.63 -4.53 15.38
C ARG A 131 -20.07 -3.25 16.05
N THR A 132 -21.23 -3.25 16.67
CA THR A 132 -21.70 -2.15 17.52
C THR A 132 -21.91 -2.67 18.95
N PRO A 133 -21.60 -1.88 19.99
CA PRO A 133 -21.85 -2.29 21.38
C PRO A 133 -23.34 -2.47 21.66
N ASP A 134 -24.18 -1.79 20.90
CA ASP A 134 -25.62 -1.77 21.09
C ASP A 134 -26.34 -2.71 20.12
N THR A 135 -27.55 -3.08 20.50
CA THR A 135 -28.47 -3.82 19.62
C THR A 135 -29.12 -2.93 18.56
N LYS A 136 -28.98 -1.61 18.69
CA LYS A 136 -29.50 -0.65 17.72
C LYS A 136 -28.68 -0.63 16.46
N PRO A 137 -29.29 -0.68 15.27
CA PRO A 137 -28.60 -0.54 14.03
C PRO A 137 -27.90 0.82 13.91
N MET A 138 -26.66 0.81 13.40
CA MET A 138 -25.90 2.00 13.10
C MET A 138 -25.60 2.08 11.60
N LYS A 139 -25.45 3.28 11.09
CA LYS A 139 -25.02 3.51 9.72
C LYS A 139 -23.52 3.78 9.68
N LEU A 140 -22.82 3.03 8.83
CA LEU A 140 -21.42 3.24 8.47
C LEU A 140 -21.36 3.79 7.04
N SER A 141 -20.84 5.00 6.87
CA SER A 141 -20.54 5.56 5.56
C SER A 141 -19.13 5.16 5.12
N VAL A 142 -19.02 4.66 3.90
CA VAL A 142 -17.75 4.45 3.20
C VAL A 142 -17.69 5.44 2.06
N GLU A 143 -16.67 6.28 2.07
CA GLU A 143 -16.52 7.40 1.15
C GLU A 143 -15.14 7.37 0.50
N LEU A 144 -15.06 7.66 -0.79
CA LEU A 144 -13.84 8.01 -1.48
C LEU A 144 -13.86 9.52 -1.72
N VAL A 145 -12.85 10.20 -1.21
CA VAL A 145 -12.75 11.66 -1.27
C VAL A 145 -11.54 12.07 -2.10
N ASN A 146 -11.62 13.20 -2.77
CA ASN A 146 -10.45 13.79 -3.44
C ASN A 146 -9.59 14.59 -2.44
N SER A 147 -8.48 15.15 -2.92
CA SER A 147 -7.56 15.96 -2.11
C SER A 147 -8.20 17.20 -1.48
N ASN A 148 -9.33 17.66 -2.02
CA ASN A 148 -10.08 18.80 -1.49
C ASN A 148 -11.14 18.39 -0.45
N GLY A 149 -11.26 17.08 -0.15
CA GLY A 149 -12.28 16.56 0.76
C GLY A 149 -13.67 16.39 0.14
N GLU A 150 -13.80 16.51 -1.17
CA GLU A 150 -15.07 16.33 -1.87
C GLU A 150 -15.35 14.84 -2.09
N ASN A 151 -16.59 14.43 -1.83
CA ASN A 151 -17.01 13.05 -2.03
C ASN A 151 -17.09 12.70 -3.52
N LEU A 152 -16.24 11.76 -3.93
CA LEU A 152 -16.29 11.17 -5.27
C LEU A 152 -17.28 10.00 -5.32
N LEU A 153 -17.27 9.16 -4.30
CA LEU A 153 -18.13 8.00 -4.18
C LEU A 153 -18.52 7.81 -2.72
N LYS A 154 -19.76 7.43 -2.48
CA LYS A 154 -20.29 7.15 -1.15
C LYS A 154 -21.16 5.92 -1.14
N LYS A 155 -21.02 5.09 -0.11
CA LYS A 155 -21.91 3.96 0.18
C LYS A 155 -22.23 3.94 1.66
N GLU A 156 -23.51 3.77 1.99
CA GLU A 156 -23.95 3.55 3.37
C GLU A 156 -24.16 2.06 3.61
N LEU A 157 -23.66 1.57 4.72
CA LEU A 157 -23.81 0.20 5.20
C LEU A 157 -24.47 0.21 6.56
N GLU A 158 -25.30 -0.78 6.82
CA GLU A 158 -25.97 -0.94 8.11
C GLU A 158 -25.19 -1.94 8.96
N VAL A 159 -24.81 -1.54 10.17
CA VAL A 159 -24.14 -2.37 11.18
C VAL A 159 -25.17 -2.78 12.22
N LYS A 160 -25.30 -4.08 12.49
CA LYS A 160 -26.30 -4.63 13.43
C LYS A 160 -25.65 -5.59 14.44
N GLY A 161 -25.86 -5.32 15.70
CA GLY A 161 -25.51 -6.24 16.78
C GLY A 161 -24.04 -6.19 17.23
N SER A 162 -23.79 -6.88 18.33
CA SER A 162 -22.53 -6.82 19.08
C SER A 162 -21.48 -7.84 18.62
N GLU A 163 -21.84 -8.73 17.72
CA GLU A 163 -20.92 -9.69 17.17
C GLU A 163 -20.23 -9.15 15.91
N TRP A 164 -18.97 -9.58 15.70
CA TRP A 164 -18.22 -9.21 14.52
C TRP A 164 -18.88 -9.71 13.23
N GLN A 165 -19.09 -8.83 12.30
CA GLN A 165 -19.67 -9.13 11.00
C GLN A 165 -18.83 -8.51 9.88
N LYS A 166 -18.66 -9.23 8.78
CA LYS A 166 -18.00 -8.70 7.59
C LYS A 166 -19.00 -7.95 6.74
N LEU A 167 -18.81 -6.65 6.60
CA LEU A 167 -19.54 -5.83 5.63
C LEU A 167 -18.74 -5.66 4.36
N THR A 168 -19.43 -5.59 3.23
CA THR A 168 -18.83 -5.37 1.92
C THR A 168 -19.63 -4.32 1.14
N ALA A 169 -18.90 -3.51 0.36
CA ALA A 169 -19.49 -2.58 -0.59
C ALA A 169 -18.70 -2.61 -1.90
N VAL A 170 -19.40 -2.37 -3.00
CA VAL A 170 -18.76 -2.13 -4.30
C VAL A 170 -19.00 -0.66 -4.66
N LEU A 171 -17.92 0.03 -4.95
CA LEU A 171 -17.87 1.43 -5.37
C LEU A 171 -17.43 1.46 -6.82
N LYS A 172 -18.28 1.95 -7.72
CA LYS A 172 -17.95 2.03 -9.15
C LYS A 172 -17.41 3.39 -9.48
N ALA A 173 -16.16 3.44 -9.96
CA ALA A 173 -15.51 4.69 -10.33
C ALA A 173 -16.12 5.27 -11.62
N CYS A 174 -16.84 6.39 -11.51
CA CYS A 174 -17.42 7.10 -12.65
C CYS A 174 -16.42 8.06 -13.32
N LEU A 175 -15.38 8.48 -12.58
CA LEU A 175 -14.36 9.42 -13.02
C LEU A 175 -12.98 8.77 -12.91
N LEU A 176 -12.05 9.20 -13.77
CA LEU A 176 -10.63 8.91 -13.59
C LEU A 176 -10.11 9.88 -12.52
N TYR A 177 -9.62 9.36 -11.43
CA TYR A 177 -8.89 10.11 -10.41
C TYR A 177 -7.52 9.47 -10.23
N THR A 178 -6.49 10.18 -10.67
CA THR A 178 -5.13 9.88 -10.30
C THR A 178 -4.78 10.82 -9.16
N SER A 179 -4.43 10.28 -8.00
CA SER A 179 -3.73 11.11 -7.03
C SER A 179 -2.41 11.46 -7.69
N ASP A 180 -2.27 12.68 -8.18
CA ASP A 180 -0.98 13.21 -8.55
C ASP A 180 -0.14 13.25 -7.27
N ALA A 181 0.67 12.22 -7.11
CA ALA A 181 1.76 12.26 -6.17
C ALA A 181 2.75 13.28 -6.74
N ALA A 182 2.67 14.51 -6.24
CA ALA A 182 3.71 15.49 -6.38
C ALA A 182 4.95 15.03 -5.62
#